data_3a93ec8247886e7ef051fce586dce467
#
_entry.id   3a93ec8247886e7ef051fce586dce467
#
_cell.length_a   1.000
_cell.length_b   1.000
_cell.length_c   1.000
_cell.angle_alpha   90.00
_cell.angle_beta   90.00
_cell.angle_gamma   90.00
#
_symmetry.space_group_name_H-M   'P 1'
#
loop_
_entity.id
_entity.type
_entity.pdbx_description
1 polymer ?
#
loop_
_entity_poly.entity_id
_entity_poly.type
_entity_poly.pdbx_seq_one_letter_code
_entity_poly.pdbx_strand_id
1 'polypeptide(L)'
;IVVNGMADRSYEIKAYSQDPASIQQRTDYVNKIAEDMNSKAFKEDTQSKFGIDLFNTDKNELPESQEELTLHMQLDYKQSIEIAEEEAINSVFDKNKYELIARRLNADLMILGIGAVKSTFNKSEGIKVEYVDPANLVYSSTESPYFDDIYYVGEVKDVYLNDLKKEYPNLTDEQL
;
A
#
# COMPACT_ATOMS: atom_id res chain seq x y z
N ILE A 1 -14.71 -7.64 -22.48
CA ILE A 1 -15.26 -8.39 -21.31
C ILE A 1 -14.15 -8.71 -20.33
N VAL A 2 -13.01 -9.33 -20.74
CA VAL A 2 -11.91 -9.72 -19.84
C VAL A 2 -11.29 -8.51 -19.15
N VAL A 3 -10.95 -7.45 -19.89
CA VAL A 3 -10.36 -6.21 -19.34
C VAL A 3 -11.26 -5.56 -18.30
N ASN A 4 -12.57 -5.47 -18.55
CA ASN A 4 -13.52 -4.93 -17.59
C ASN A 4 -13.62 -5.82 -16.34
N GLY A 5 -13.66 -7.15 -16.51
CA GLY A 5 -13.66 -8.07 -15.39
C GLY A 5 -12.38 -8.01 -14.53
N MET A 6 -11.24 -7.61 -15.09
CA MET A 6 -10.01 -7.36 -14.33
C MET A 6 -10.05 -6.01 -13.63
N ALA A 7 -10.61 -4.98 -14.27
CA ALA A 7 -10.73 -3.63 -13.70
C ALA A 7 -11.75 -3.57 -12.54
N ASP A 8 -12.76 -4.42 -12.57
CA ASP A 8 -13.83 -4.47 -11.56
C ASP A 8 -13.45 -5.28 -10.30
N ARG A 9 -12.24 -5.84 -10.24
CA ARG A 9 -11.76 -6.53 -9.03
C ARG A 9 -11.47 -5.51 -7.94
N SER A 10 -12.20 -5.62 -6.84
CA SER A 10 -11.90 -4.87 -5.62
C SER A 10 -10.60 -5.41 -5.03
N TYR A 11 -9.73 -4.52 -4.61
CA TYR A 11 -8.54 -4.83 -3.81
C TYR A 11 -8.55 -3.97 -2.56
N GLU A 12 -7.97 -4.48 -1.52
CA GLU A 12 -7.75 -3.76 -0.27
C GLU A 12 -6.25 -3.63 -0.05
N ILE A 13 -5.81 -2.41 0.26
CA ILE A 13 -4.42 -2.14 0.60
C ILE A 13 -4.28 -2.33 2.10
N LYS A 14 -3.33 -3.15 2.52
CA LYS A 14 -2.97 -3.36 3.93
C LYS A 14 -1.53 -3.00 4.16
N ALA A 15 -1.28 -2.06 5.05
CA ALA A 15 0.05 -1.69 5.49
C ALA A 15 0.42 -2.46 6.76
N TYR A 16 1.69 -2.86 6.87
CA TYR A 16 2.26 -3.48 8.05
C TYR A 16 3.57 -2.79 8.40
N SER A 17 3.61 -2.15 9.54
CA SER A 17 4.83 -1.54 10.03
C SER A 17 5.82 -2.60 10.51
N GLN A 18 7.04 -2.53 10.00
CA GLN A 18 8.16 -3.39 10.37
C GLN A 18 9.15 -2.69 11.31
N ASP A 19 8.80 -1.50 11.78
CA ASP A 19 9.60 -0.78 12.76
C ASP A 19 9.66 -1.55 14.10
N PRO A 20 10.83 -1.65 14.76
CA PRO A 20 10.98 -2.37 16.02
C PRO A 20 10.01 -1.92 17.12
N ALA A 21 9.69 -0.62 17.20
CA ALA A 21 8.74 -0.11 18.17
C ALA A 21 7.31 -0.59 17.89
N SER A 22 6.92 -0.63 16.62
CA SER A 22 5.60 -1.15 16.18
C SER A 22 5.47 -2.65 16.43
N ILE A 23 6.51 -3.42 16.19
CA ILE A 23 6.56 -4.85 16.49
C ILE A 23 6.40 -5.08 18.00
N GLN A 24 7.11 -4.31 18.82
CA GLN A 24 7.00 -4.40 20.28
C GLN A 24 5.58 -4.08 20.76
N GLN A 25 4.98 -2.98 20.28
CA GLN A 25 3.60 -2.61 20.62
C GLN A 25 2.59 -3.71 20.25
N ARG A 26 2.77 -4.34 19.08
CA ARG A 26 1.92 -5.46 18.65
C ARG A 26 2.08 -6.66 19.56
N THR A 27 3.32 -6.98 19.93
CA THR A 27 3.63 -8.08 20.86
C THR A 27 3.02 -7.82 22.25
N ASP A 28 3.16 -6.60 22.76
CA ASP A 28 2.60 -6.20 24.06
C ASP A 28 1.07 -6.26 24.05
N TYR A 29 0.44 -5.89 22.95
CA TYR A 29 -1.00 -5.99 22.78
C TYR A 29 -1.48 -7.45 22.80
N VAL A 30 -0.84 -8.32 22.03
CA VAL A 30 -1.12 -9.78 22.02
C VAL A 30 -0.97 -10.37 23.42
N ASN A 31 0.10 -10.01 24.14
CA ASN A 31 0.34 -10.50 25.50
C ASN A 31 -0.75 -10.05 26.47
N LYS A 32 -1.23 -8.82 26.38
CA LYS A 32 -2.33 -8.31 27.19
C LYS A 32 -3.63 -9.08 26.95
N ILE A 33 -4.00 -9.31 25.70
CA ILE A 33 -5.19 -10.11 25.38
C ILE A 33 -5.03 -11.54 25.85
N ALA A 34 -3.87 -12.17 25.62
CA ALA A 34 -3.63 -13.53 26.08
C ALA A 34 -3.68 -13.66 27.61
N GLU A 35 -3.21 -12.64 28.35
CA GLU A 35 -3.35 -12.57 29.81
C GLU A 35 -4.83 -12.47 30.22
N ASP A 36 -5.59 -11.62 29.55
CA ASP A 36 -7.03 -11.44 29.81
C ASP A 36 -7.80 -12.75 29.53
N MET A 37 -7.49 -13.43 28.42
CA MET A 37 -8.09 -14.72 28.07
C MET A 37 -7.80 -15.77 29.12
N ASN A 38 -6.53 -15.93 29.54
CA ASN A 38 -6.11 -16.95 30.49
C ASN A 38 -6.66 -16.69 31.91
N SER A 39 -6.87 -15.44 32.26
CA SER A 39 -7.38 -15.03 33.58
C SER A 39 -8.86 -14.64 33.60
N LYS A 40 -9.60 -14.86 32.52
CA LYS A 40 -11.00 -14.43 32.32
C LYS A 40 -11.89 -14.81 33.50
N ALA A 41 -11.88 -16.09 33.88
CA ALA A 41 -12.72 -16.59 34.97
C ALA A 41 -12.44 -15.91 36.35
N PHE A 42 -11.15 -15.67 36.62
CA PHE A 42 -10.75 -14.99 37.86
C PHE A 42 -11.14 -13.51 37.83
N LYS A 43 -10.96 -12.82 36.72
CA LYS A 43 -11.30 -11.40 36.54
C LYS A 43 -12.82 -11.19 36.61
N GLU A 44 -13.61 -12.08 36.03
CA GLU A 44 -15.07 -12.07 36.12
C GLU A 44 -15.59 -12.28 37.55
N ASP A 45 -15.01 -13.23 38.29
CA ASP A 45 -15.36 -13.47 39.70
C ASP A 45 -15.03 -12.25 40.57
N THR A 46 -13.87 -11.63 40.33
CA THR A 46 -13.45 -10.42 41.04
C THR A 46 -14.37 -9.24 40.73
N GLN A 47 -14.74 -9.04 39.48
CA GLN A 47 -15.66 -7.99 39.06
C GLN A 47 -17.05 -8.17 39.70
N SER A 48 -17.54 -9.44 39.73
CA SER A 48 -18.87 -9.73 40.34
C SER A 48 -18.91 -9.53 41.84
N LYS A 49 -17.81 -9.83 42.55
CA LYS A 49 -17.76 -9.76 44.03
C LYS A 49 -17.35 -8.39 44.56
N PHE A 50 -16.47 -7.71 43.85
CA PHE A 50 -15.83 -6.47 44.33
C PHE A 50 -16.18 -5.24 43.49
N GLY A 51 -16.79 -5.43 42.30
CA GLY A 51 -17.10 -4.34 41.37
C GLY A 51 -15.84 -3.72 40.70
N ILE A 52 -14.69 -4.41 40.76
CA ILE A 52 -13.42 -3.92 40.21
C ILE A 52 -13.20 -4.58 38.87
N ASP A 53 -13.06 -3.78 37.83
CA ASP A 53 -12.69 -4.25 36.51
C ASP A 53 -11.15 -4.37 36.41
N LEU A 54 -10.67 -5.59 36.13
CA LEU A 54 -9.24 -5.92 36.00
C LEU A 54 -8.86 -6.26 34.57
N PHE A 55 -9.79 -6.15 33.60
CA PHE A 55 -9.47 -6.41 32.21
C PHE A 55 -8.63 -5.28 31.61
N ASN A 56 -7.63 -5.65 30.79
CA ASN A 56 -6.81 -4.70 30.04
C ASN A 56 -7.49 -4.27 28.74
N THR A 57 -8.43 -5.09 28.25
CA THR A 57 -9.16 -4.92 26.98
C THR A 57 -10.66 -4.97 27.21
N ASP A 58 -11.45 -4.51 26.24
CA ASP A 58 -12.90 -4.60 26.33
C ASP A 58 -13.33 -6.07 26.37
N LYS A 59 -14.13 -6.40 27.39
CA LYS A 59 -14.61 -7.77 27.62
C LYS A 59 -15.42 -8.32 26.44
N ASN A 60 -16.11 -7.44 25.69
CA ASN A 60 -16.95 -7.83 24.56
C ASN A 60 -16.13 -8.13 23.29
N GLU A 61 -14.90 -7.65 23.24
CA GLU A 61 -13.97 -7.85 22.12
C GLU A 61 -12.91 -8.92 22.41
N LEU A 62 -13.01 -9.58 23.59
CA LEU A 62 -12.03 -10.56 24.02
C LEU A 62 -12.22 -11.87 23.24
N PRO A 63 -11.21 -12.34 22.47
CA PRO A 63 -11.28 -13.61 21.76
C PRO A 63 -11.48 -14.80 22.72
N GLU A 64 -12.22 -15.81 22.29
CA GLU A 64 -12.48 -17.01 23.11
C GLU A 64 -11.42 -18.10 22.91
N SER A 65 -10.70 -18.05 21.77
CA SER A 65 -9.70 -19.04 21.41
C SER A 65 -8.43 -18.40 20.84
N GLN A 66 -7.33 -19.18 20.83
CA GLN A 66 -6.07 -18.77 20.21
C GLN A 66 -6.21 -18.53 18.68
N GLU A 67 -7.10 -19.30 18.04
CA GLU A 67 -7.39 -19.13 16.61
C GLU A 67 -8.10 -17.81 16.34
N GLU A 68 -9.06 -17.46 17.19
CA GLU A 68 -9.79 -16.20 17.12
C GLU A 68 -8.88 -15.00 17.42
N LEU A 69 -7.96 -15.12 18.39
CA LEU A 69 -6.93 -14.11 18.62
C LEU A 69 -6.06 -13.89 17.39
N THR A 70 -5.64 -14.97 16.72
CA THR A 70 -4.85 -14.87 15.50
C THR A 70 -5.64 -14.16 14.38
N LEU A 71 -6.92 -14.48 14.25
CA LEU A 71 -7.80 -13.86 13.27
C LEU A 71 -8.02 -12.37 13.57
N HIS A 72 -8.26 -12.02 14.83
CA HIS A 72 -8.38 -10.63 15.29
C HIS A 72 -7.12 -9.82 14.97
N MET A 73 -5.94 -10.40 15.22
CA MET A 73 -4.66 -9.75 14.89
C MET A 73 -4.42 -9.56 13.39
N GLN A 74 -5.04 -10.37 12.55
CA GLN A 74 -4.92 -10.28 11.10
C GLN A 74 -5.94 -9.34 10.46
N LEU A 75 -7.15 -9.28 11.01
CA LEU A 75 -8.27 -8.58 10.40
C LEU A 75 -8.57 -7.23 11.06
N ASP A 76 -8.55 -7.18 12.39
CA ASP A 76 -9.10 -6.05 13.14
C ASP A 76 -8.00 -5.17 13.75
N TYR A 77 -6.90 -5.79 14.21
CA TYR A 77 -5.83 -5.02 14.84
C TYR A 77 -5.03 -4.22 13.83
N LYS A 78 -5.06 -2.90 13.99
CA LYS A 78 -4.25 -1.95 13.21
C LYS A 78 -3.65 -0.90 14.11
N GLN A 79 -2.41 -0.55 13.84
CA GLN A 79 -1.76 0.59 14.50
C GLN A 79 -2.11 1.89 13.76
N SER A 80 -2.09 3.00 14.47
CA SER A 80 -2.39 4.31 13.89
C SER A 80 -1.48 4.68 12.71
N ILE A 81 -0.23 4.25 12.75
CA ILE A 81 0.72 4.45 11.65
C ILE A 81 0.32 3.65 10.40
N GLU A 82 -0.12 2.40 10.56
CA GLU A 82 -0.57 1.54 9.48
C GLU A 82 -1.84 2.09 8.81
N ILE A 83 -2.77 2.60 9.61
CA ILE A 83 -3.99 3.28 9.12
C ILE A 83 -3.61 4.53 8.32
N ALA A 84 -2.69 5.34 8.84
CA ALA A 84 -2.24 6.55 8.15
C ALA A 84 -1.52 6.24 6.83
N GLU A 85 -0.73 5.17 6.77
CA GLU A 85 -0.06 4.72 5.55
C GLU A 85 -1.07 4.23 4.50
N GLU A 86 -2.07 3.44 4.90
CA GLU A 86 -3.15 2.99 4.01
C GLU A 86 -3.93 4.17 3.43
N GLU A 87 -4.30 5.13 4.28
CA GLU A 87 -5.03 6.32 3.86
C GLU A 87 -4.19 7.21 2.95
N ALA A 88 -2.89 7.35 3.22
CA ALA A 88 -1.97 8.10 2.37
C ALA A 88 -1.86 7.47 0.96
N ILE A 89 -1.74 6.15 0.86
CA ILE A 89 -1.68 5.45 -0.44
C ILE A 89 -3.01 5.61 -1.19
N ASN A 90 -4.14 5.41 -0.52
CA ASN A 90 -5.47 5.60 -1.12
C ASN A 90 -5.65 7.04 -1.63
N SER A 91 -5.24 8.03 -0.83
CA SER A 91 -5.28 9.45 -1.24
C SER A 91 -4.41 9.72 -2.48
N VAL A 92 -3.23 9.10 -2.60
CA VAL A 92 -2.39 9.21 -3.79
C VAL A 92 -3.08 8.58 -4.99
N PHE A 93 -3.71 7.42 -4.84
CA PHE A 93 -4.42 6.75 -5.93
C PHE A 93 -5.63 7.55 -6.40
N ASP A 94 -6.42 8.09 -5.49
CA ASP A 94 -7.58 8.93 -5.82
C ASP A 94 -7.16 10.21 -6.53
N LYS A 95 -6.14 10.90 -6.02
CA LYS A 95 -5.61 12.13 -6.62
C LYS A 95 -5.13 11.91 -8.05
N ASN A 96 -4.48 10.77 -8.31
CA ASN A 96 -3.95 10.41 -9.62
C ASN A 96 -4.97 9.68 -10.51
N LYS A 97 -6.19 9.46 -10.03
CA LYS A 97 -7.23 8.68 -10.75
C LYS A 97 -6.69 7.32 -11.21
N TYR A 98 -6.01 6.62 -10.29
CA TYR A 98 -5.32 5.37 -10.58
C TYR A 98 -6.23 4.30 -11.20
N GLU A 99 -7.50 4.31 -10.90
CA GLU A 99 -8.49 3.41 -11.50
C GLU A 99 -8.50 3.50 -13.04
N LEU A 100 -8.41 4.71 -13.59
CA LEU A 100 -8.34 4.91 -15.04
C LEU A 100 -7.00 4.43 -15.62
N ILE A 101 -5.91 4.64 -14.89
CA ILE A 101 -4.58 4.14 -15.26
C ILE A 101 -4.59 2.61 -15.25
N ALA A 102 -5.10 1.98 -14.20
CA ALA A 102 -5.19 0.53 -14.06
C ALA A 102 -6.04 -0.12 -15.18
N ARG A 103 -7.15 0.51 -15.56
CA ARG A 103 -7.97 0.03 -16.67
C ARG A 103 -7.20 0.02 -17.99
N ARG A 104 -6.43 1.06 -18.26
CA ARG A 104 -5.61 1.18 -19.45
C ARG A 104 -4.45 0.18 -19.43
N LEU A 105 -3.77 0.08 -18.28
CA LEU A 105 -2.69 -0.88 -18.04
C LEU A 105 -3.16 -2.33 -18.27
N ASN A 106 -4.34 -2.68 -17.75
CA ASN A 106 -4.92 -4.02 -17.94
C ASN A 106 -5.22 -4.30 -19.41
N ALA A 107 -5.65 -3.29 -20.18
CA ALA A 107 -5.86 -3.44 -21.62
C ALA A 107 -4.54 -3.73 -22.36
N ASP A 108 -3.47 -3.01 -22.04
CA ASP A 108 -2.16 -3.22 -22.66
C ASP A 108 -1.55 -4.58 -22.28
N LEU A 109 -1.67 -4.98 -21.01
CA LEU A 109 -1.23 -6.30 -20.55
C LEU A 109 -1.96 -7.43 -21.29
N MET A 110 -3.25 -7.27 -21.59
CA MET A 110 -4.04 -8.29 -22.31
C MET A 110 -3.74 -8.34 -23.80
N ILE A 111 -3.41 -7.19 -24.41
CA ILE A 111 -3.22 -7.09 -25.88
C ILE A 111 -1.75 -7.26 -26.24
N LEU A 112 -0.86 -6.59 -25.52
CA LEU A 112 0.56 -6.50 -25.82
C LEU A 112 1.44 -7.40 -24.94
N GLY A 113 0.89 -7.86 -23.80
CA GLY A 113 1.66 -8.62 -22.81
C GLY A 113 2.58 -7.76 -21.95
N ILE A 114 2.61 -6.44 -22.16
CA ILE A 114 3.44 -5.51 -21.42
C ILE A 114 2.63 -4.27 -21.06
N GLY A 115 2.88 -3.72 -19.87
CA GLY A 115 2.28 -2.48 -19.42
C GLY A 115 3.24 -1.76 -18.48
N ALA A 116 3.23 -0.43 -18.46
CA ALA A 116 4.13 0.36 -17.66
C ALA A 116 3.42 1.52 -16.95
N VAL A 117 3.83 1.76 -15.72
CA VAL A 117 3.39 2.87 -14.88
C VAL A 117 4.63 3.56 -14.33
N LYS A 118 4.60 4.88 -14.31
CA LYS A 118 5.69 5.71 -13.79
C LYS A 118 5.21 6.47 -12.57
N SER A 119 5.97 6.39 -11.49
CA SER A 119 5.76 7.22 -10.31
C SER A 119 6.88 8.25 -10.20
N THR A 120 6.49 9.51 -9.99
CA THR A 120 7.42 10.63 -9.80
C THR A 120 7.02 11.43 -8.57
N PHE A 121 8.00 12.04 -7.93
CA PHE A 121 7.76 12.93 -6.81
C PHE A 121 8.13 14.37 -7.19
N ASN A 122 7.18 15.28 -7.02
CA ASN A 122 7.39 16.72 -7.18
C ASN A 122 6.99 17.43 -5.89
N LYS A 123 7.83 18.37 -5.43
CA LYS A 123 7.56 19.15 -4.20
C LYS A 123 6.26 19.97 -4.25
N SER A 124 5.82 20.40 -5.43
CA SER A 124 4.59 21.17 -5.61
C SER A 124 3.34 20.32 -5.73
N GLU A 125 3.44 19.14 -6.34
CA GLU A 125 2.29 18.29 -6.66
C GLU A 125 2.24 17.00 -5.81
N GLY A 126 3.34 16.67 -5.14
CA GLY A 126 3.49 15.44 -4.37
C GLY A 126 3.82 14.24 -5.27
N ILE A 127 3.29 13.06 -4.91
CA ILE A 127 3.47 11.84 -5.69
C ILE A 127 2.51 11.85 -6.86
N LYS A 128 3.06 11.71 -8.07
CA LYS A 128 2.32 11.61 -9.32
C LYS A 128 2.51 10.21 -9.90
N VAL A 129 1.40 9.58 -10.25
CA VAL A 129 1.37 8.26 -10.90
C VAL A 129 0.83 8.47 -12.31
N GLU A 130 1.60 8.08 -13.31
CA GLU A 130 1.29 8.29 -14.73
C GLU A 130 1.33 6.97 -15.49
N TYR A 131 0.41 6.81 -16.40
CA TYR A 131 0.45 5.74 -17.39
C TYR A 131 1.56 6.02 -18.40
N VAL A 132 2.32 4.98 -18.76
CA VAL A 132 3.33 5.04 -19.83
C VAL A 132 2.84 4.19 -21.00
N ASP A 133 2.76 4.79 -22.17
CA ASP A 133 2.40 4.07 -23.39
C ASP A 133 3.50 3.09 -23.76
N PRO A 134 3.20 1.78 -23.90
CA PRO A 134 4.19 0.78 -24.30
C PRO A 134 4.92 1.09 -25.60
N ALA A 135 4.30 1.84 -26.52
CA ALA A 135 4.94 2.28 -27.75
C ALA A 135 6.12 3.25 -27.53
N ASN A 136 6.11 3.96 -26.42
CA ASN A 136 7.14 4.93 -26.04
C ASN A 136 8.11 4.38 -24.99
N LEU A 137 7.93 3.13 -24.57
CA LEU A 137 8.78 2.49 -23.58
C LEU A 137 10.06 1.94 -24.24
N VAL A 138 11.20 2.29 -23.68
CA VAL A 138 12.52 1.81 -24.11
C VAL A 138 13.20 1.12 -22.93
N TYR A 139 13.65 -0.10 -23.13
CA TYR A 139 14.37 -0.86 -22.11
C TYR A 139 15.44 -1.75 -22.72
N SER A 140 16.42 -2.17 -21.91
CA SER A 140 17.46 -3.09 -22.36
C SER A 140 16.89 -4.45 -22.70
N SER A 141 17.56 -5.19 -23.56
CA SER A 141 17.19 -6.58 -23.82
C SER A 141 17.13 -7.37 -22.52
N THR A 142 16.11 -8.19 -22.36
CA THR A 142 15.90 -9.06 -21.21
C THR A 142 15.64 -10.48 -21.68
N GLU A 143 16.21 -11.45 -20.98
CA GLU A 143 15.93 -12.88 -21.16
C GLU A 143 15.03 -13.41 -20.03
N SER A 144 14.86 -12.62 -18.94
CA SER A 144 14.05 -12.96 -17.79
C SER A 144 12.61 -12.50 -17.98
N PRO A 145 11.61 -13.36 -17.73
CA PRO A 145 10.21 -12.98 -17.73
C PRO A 145 9.84 -12.01 -16.59
N TYR A 146 10.72 -11.84 -15.59
CA TYR A 146 10.53 -10.95 -14.44
C TYR A 146 11.22 -9.60 -14.60
N PHE A 147 11.92 -9.37 -15.73
CA PHE A 147 12.64 -8.13 -16.01
C PHE A 147 13.73 -7.77 -14.98
N ASP A 148 14.26 -8.73 -14.24
CA ASP A 148 15.27 -8.54 -13.21
C ASP A 148 16.69 -8.35 -13.76
N ASP A 149 16.92 -8.62 -15.03
CA ASP A 149 18.16 -8.42 -15.79
C ASP A 149 18.23 -7.08 -16.55
N ILE A 150 17.18 -6.25 -16.45
CA ILE A 150 17.15 -4.93 -17.07
C ILE A 150 18.10 -3.97 -16.35
N TYR A 151 18.96 -3.28 -17.11
CA TYR A 151 19.88 -2.27 -16.59
C TYR A 151 19.51 -0.83 -16.99
N TYR A 152 18.60 -0.63 -17.93
CA TYR A 152 17.96 0.66 -18.18
C TYR A 152 16.51 0.49 -18.62
N VAL A 153 15.69 1.44 -18.22
CA VAL A 153 14.31 1.64 -18.68
C VAL A 153 14.08 3.14 -18.84
N GLY A 154 13.38 3.53 -19.87
CA GLY A 154 13.07 4.92 -20.14
C GLY A 154 11.80 5.08 -20.95
N GLU A 155 11.33 6.32 -21.00
CA GLU A 155 10.17 6.73 -21.79
C GLU A 155 10.62 7.80 -22.80
N VAL A 156 10.25 7.62 -24.06
CA VAL A 156 10.47 8.64 -25.11
C VAL A 156 9.24 9.53 -25.19
N LYS A 157 9.41 10.81 -24.95
CA LYS A 157 8.33 11.81 -25.01
C LYS A 157 8.68 12.94 -25.95
N ASP A 158 7.69 13.42 -26.72
CA ASP A 158 7.76 14.70 -27.40
C ASP A 158 7.45 15.80 -26.39
N VAL A 159 8.41 16.65 -26.11
CA VAL A 159 8.29 17.74 -25.13
C VAL A 159 8.47 19.09 -25.86
N TYR A 160 7.63 20.07 -25.51
CA TYR A 160 7.82 21.43 -26.02
C TYR A 160 9.09 22.04 -25.45
N LEU A 161 9.84 22.73 -26.28
CA LEU A 161 11.11 23.38 -25.92
C LEU A 161 10.98 24.29 -24.68
N ASN A 162 9.86 24.98 -24.57
CA ASN A 162 9.58 25.85 -23.43
C ASN A 162 9.44 25.08 -22.10
N ASP A 163 8.92 23.87 -22.15
CA ASP A 163 8.74 23.06 -20.95
C ASP A 163 10.07 22.40 -20.58
N LEU A 164 10.87 22.00 -21.58
CA LEU A 164 12.21 21.51 -21.36
C LEU A 164 13.12 22.57 -20.71
N LYS A 165 13.02 23.84 -21.14
CA LYS A 165 13.75 24.97 -20.53
C LYS A 165 13.33 25.24 -19.08
N LYS A 166 12.06 25.03 -18.72
CA LYS A 166 11.59 25.16 -17.33
C LYS A 166 12.11 24.02 -16.45
N GLU A 167 12.15 22.82 -16.98
CA GLU A 167 12.61 21.64 -16.26
C GLU A 167 14.13 21.65 -16.06
N TYR A 168 14.86 22.10 -17.09
CA TYR A 168 16.33 22.17 -17.11
C TYR A 168 16.85 23.58 -17.40
N PRO A 169 16.73 24.52 -16.45
CA PRO A 169 17.07 25.93 -16.65
C PRO A 169 18.56 26.17 -16.94
N ASN A 170 19.41 25.17 -16.68
CA ASN A 170 20.86 25.27 -16.88
C ASN A 170 21.32 24.83 -18.28
N LEU A 171 20.41 24.33 -19.13
CA LEU A 171 20.74 23.99 -20.52
C LEU A 171 20.84 25.24 -21.38
N THR A 172 21.91 25.35 -22.16
CA THR A 172 22.08 26.42 -23.13
C THR A 172 21.27 26.14 -24.41
N ASP A 173 20.92 27.19 -25.14
CA ASP A 173 20.19 27.07 -26.41
C ASP A 173 20.92 26.24 -27.48
N GLU A 174 22.26 26.02 -27.34
CA GLU A 174 23.04 25.15 -28.18
C GLU A 174 23.00 23.65 -27.78
N GLN A 175 22.52 23.38 -26.56
CA GLN A 175 22.38 22.02 -26.00
C GLN A 175 20.97 21.48 -26.14
N LEU A 176 20.03 22.32 -26.51
CA LEU A 176 18.61 22.05 -26.76
C LEU A 176 18.35 21.85 -28.25
#